data_50a04b16754285cc679858c5dcd99da6
#
_entry.id   50a04b16754285cc679858c5dcd99da6
#
_cell.length_a   1.000
_cell.length_b   1.000
_cell.length_c   1.000
_cell.angle_alpha   90.00
_cell.angle_beta   90.00
_cell.angle_gamma   90.00
#
_symmetry.space_group_name_H-M   'P 1'
#
loop_
_entity.id
_entity.type
_entity.pdbx_description
1 polymer ?
#
loop_
_entity_poly.entity_id
_entity_poly.type
_entity_poly.pdbx_seq_one_letter_code
_entity_poly.pdbx_strand_id
1 'polypeptide(L)'
;MTRELAALGLALCLSVAMPADHARADDLPIRKAGLWEMKMVRTGSSVPDMTMQHCTDATTDKQMSTSFSPGKETCAKQDIQKTAAGFVSDTVCSVAGMTITSHAEITGDFNSAYTVKSTSHSEGGPANITRDSTTTIEAKWVGACKADQKPGDIVMPGGMKMNILELDKLKAMMPKSLQK
;
A
#
# COMPACT_ATOMS: atom_id res chain seq x y z
N MET A 1 25.87 -71.49 -12.37
CA MET A 1 24.98 -71.01 -11.26
C MET A 1 25.54 -69.67 -10.78
N THR A 2 25.11 -68.57 -11.32
CA THR A 2 25.51 -67.18 -10.92
C THR A 2 24.26 -66.36 -10.78
N ARG A 3 23.95 -65.97 -9.53
CA ARG A 3 22.79 -65.13 -9.19
C ARG A 3 23.20 -63.67 -9.31
N GLU A 4 22.57 -62.98 -10.22
CA GLU A 4 22.64 -61.53 -10.33
C GLU A 4 21.65 -60.89 -9.35
N LEU A 5 22.18 -60.07 -8.45
CA LEU A 5 21.40 -59.25 -7.51
C LEU A 5 21.20 -57.85 -8.12
N ALA A 6 19.98 -57.58 -8.61
CA ALA A 6 19.56 -56.25 -9.04
C ALA A 6 19.30 -55.37 -7.81
N ALA A 7 20.12 -54.31 -7.59
CA ALA A 7 19.89 -53.30 -6.58
C ALA A 7 18.96 -52.19 -7.14
N LEU A 8 17.72 -52.15 -6.66
CA LEU A 8 16.80 -51.03 -6.88
C LEU A 8 17.21 -49.82 -6.05
N GLY A 9 17.78 -48.82 -6.68
CA GLY A 9 18.02 -47.50 -6.05
C GLY A 9 16.74 -46.68 -5.95
N LEU A 10 16.22 -46.53 -4.75
CA LEU A 10 15.08 -45.66 -4.44
C LEU A 10 15.59 -44.20 -4.33
N ALA A 11 15.41 -43.39 -5.35
CA ALA A 11 15.72 -41.96 -5.32
C ALA A 11 14.63 -41.22 -4.54
N LEU A 12 14.96 -40.81 -3.31
CA LEU A 12 14.12 -40.00 -2.44
C LEU A 12 14.23 -38.53 -2.88
N CYS A 13 13.26 -38.03 -3.67
CA CYS A 13 13.14 -36.60 -3.98
C CYS A 13 12.68 -35.85 -2.72
N LEU A 14 13.60 -35.24 -1.98
CA LEU A 14 13.26 -34.24 -0.94
C LEU A 14 12.79 -32.96 -1.66
N SER A 15 11.48 -32.75 -1.69
CA SER A 15 10.88 -31.46 -2.03
C SER A 15 11.10 -30.50 -0.85
N VAL A 16 12.06 -29.59 -0.98
CA VAL A 16 12.27 -28.49 -0.04
C VAL A 16 11.15 -27.48 -0.28
N ALA A 17 10.11 -27.50 0.56
CA ALA A 17 9.13 -26.44 0.61
C ALA A 17 9.82 -25.19 1.20
N MET A 18 10.12 -24.19 0.36
CA MET A 18 10.59 -22.90 0.82
C MET A 18 9.44 -22.20 1.54
N PRO A 19 9.63 -21.72 2.78
CA PRO A 19 8.62 -20.88 3.43
C PRO A 19 8.45 -19.59 2.59
N ALA A 20 7.20 -19.24 2.26
CA ALA A 20 6.90 -17.94 1.70
C ALA A 20 7.12 -16.89 2.81
N ASP A 21 8.13 -16.05 2.66
CA ASP A 21 8.35 -14.92 3.55
C ASP A 21 7.18 -13.93 3.40
N HIS A 22 6.34 -13.85 4.42
CA HIS A 22 5.27 -12.85 4.50
C HIS A 22 5.89 -11.51 4.91
N ALA A 23 6.09 -10.62 3.94
CA ALA A 23 6.48 -9.24 4.19
C ALA A 23 5.34 -8.49 4.94
N ARG A 24 5.69 -7.59 5.86
CA ARG A 24 4.74 -6.71 6.55
C ARG A 24 4.67 -5.36 5.85
N ALA A 25 3.68 -4.52 6.20
CA ALA A 25 3.57 -3.16 5.66
C ALA A 25 4.83 -2.32 5.91
N ASP A 26 5.58 -2.62 6.98
CA ASP A 26 6.88 -2.00 7.29
C ASP A 26 8.02 -2.45 6.34
N ASP A 27 7.77 -3.45 5.49
CA ASP A 27 8.76 -4.03 4.59
C ASP A 27 8.68 -3.48 3.15
N LEU A 28 7.79 -2.53 2.89
CA LEU A 28 7.79 -1.80 1.61
C LEU A 28 9.06 -0.95 1.49
N PRO A 29 9.70 -0.93 0.32
CA PRO A 29 10.88 -0.10 0.10
C PRO A 29 10.57 1.39 0.36
N ILE A 30 11.51 2.06 1.01
CA ILE A 30 11.46 3.51 1.19
C ILE A 30 11.70 4.17 -0.18
N ARG A 31 10.85 5.12 -0.55
CA ARG A 31 11.01 5.88 -1.78
C ARG A 31 12.24 6.79 -1.71
N LYS A 32 12.86 7.03 -2.86
CA LYS A 32 13.92 8.02 -2.99
C LYS A 32 13.47 9.38 -2.45
N ALA A 33 14.29 10.00 -1.63
CA ALA A 33 14.02 11.34 -1.09
C ALA A 33 13.87 12.38 -2.21
N GLY A 34 12.95 13.33 -2.01
CA GLY A 34 12.67 14.41 -2.97
C GLY A 34 11.19 14.56 -3.27
N LEU A 35 10.91 15.15 -4.43
CA LEU A 35 9.56 15.46 -4.90
C LEU A 35 9.04 14.33 -5.78
N TRP A 36 7.86 13.83 -5.41
CA TRP A 36 7.09 12.85 -6.17
C TRP A 36 5.82 13.47 -6.68
N GLU A 37 5.50 13.24 -7.95
CA GLU A 37 4.19 13.50 -8.52
C GLU A 37 3.39 12.20 -8.51
N MET A 38 2.17 12.26 -7.99
CA MET A 38 1.28 11.11 -7.84
C MET A 38 -0.04 11.42 -8.56
N LYS A 39 -0.30 10.69 -9.64
CA LYS A 39 -1.58 10.74 -10.35
C LYS A 39 -2.46 9.60 -9.87
N MET A 40 -3.64 9.92 -9.40
CA MET A 40 -4.64 8.96 -8.91
C MET A 40 -5.85 8.97 -9.84
N VAL A 41 -6.14 7.80 -10.41
CA VAL A 41 -7.31 7.55 -11.27
C VAL A 41 -8.22 6.56 -10.56
N ARG A 42 -9.52 6.84 -10.52
CA ARG A 42 -10.51 5.98 -9.85
C ARG A 42 -11.68 5.66 -10.75
N THR A 43 -12.03 4.37 -10.82
CA THR A 43 -13.25 3.88 -11.48
C THR A 43 -14.17 3.25 -10.44
N GLY A 44 -15.49 3.34 -10.66
CA GLY A 44 -16.48 2.88 -9.68
C GLY A 44 -16.61 3.78 -8.45
N SER A 45 -16.07 5.01 -8.49
CA SER A 45 -16.08 5.97 -7.39
C SER A 45 -16.58 7.33 -7.88
N SER A 46 -17.24 8.11 -7.01
CA SER A 46 -17.62 9.49 -7.27
C SER A 46 -16.49 10.50 -7.04
N VAL A 47 -15.33 10.05 -6.55
CA VAL A 47 -14.16 10.91 -6.33
C VAL A 47 -13.46 11.13 -7.66
N PRO A 48 -13.25 12.39 -8.09
CA PRO A 48 -12.59 12.69 -9.37
C PRO A 48 -11.11 12.29 -9.34
N ASP A 49 -10.55 12.09 -10.53
CA ASP A 49 -9.12 11.91 -10.71
C ASP A 49 -8.36 13.12 -10.18
N MET A 50 -7.22 12.87 -9.57
CA MET A 50 -6.41 13.93 -8.99
C MET A 50 -4.92 13.70 -9.21
N THR A 51 -4.18 14.79 -9.30
CA THR A 51 -2.71 14.79 -9.26
C THR A 51 -2.26 15.60 -8.06
N MET A 52 -1.39 15.00 -7.24
CA MET A 52 -0.82 15.65 -6.07
C MET A 52 0.71 15.58 -6.12
N GLN A 53 1.37 16.46 -5.39
CA GLN A 53 2.81 16.42 -5.22
C GLN A 53 3.15 16.12 -3.77
N HIS A 54 4.18 15.33 -3.55
CA HIS A 54 4.62 14.88 -2.25
C HIS A 54 6.12 15.08 -2.10
N CYS A 55 6.53 15.96 -1.21
CA CYS A 55 7.91 16.09 -0.80
C CYS A 55 8.21 15.10 0.33
N THR A 56 9.16 14.19 0.14
CA THR A 56 9.46 13.15 1.12
C THR A 56 10.95 12.95 1.38
N ASP A 57 11.28 12.44 2.56
CA ASP A 57 12.55 11.85 2.94
C ASP A 57 12.30 10.46 3.57
N ALA A 58 13.34 9.75 3.99
CA ALA A 58 13.21 8.41 4.54
C ALA A 58 12.30 8.36 5.79
N THR A 59 12.32 9.40 6.62
CA THR A 59 11.51 9.46 7.85
C THR A 59 10.04 9.69 7.53
N THR A 60 9.75 10.68 6.70
CA THR A 60 8.37 11.04 6.33
C THR A 60 7.75 10.00 5.40
N ASP A 61 8.55 9.30 4.59
CA ASP A 61 8.08 8.21 3.75
C ASP A 61 7.63 7.01 4.59
N LYS A 62 8.44 6.61 5.57
CA LYS A 62 8.07 5.55 6.52
C LYS A 62 6.83 5.93 7.32
N GLN A 63 6.73 7.16 7.79
CA GLN A 63 5.55 7.62 8.52
C GLN A 63 4.30 7.63 7.64
N MET A 64 4.42 8.00 6.37
CA MET A 64 3.30 7.96 5.44
C MET A 64 2.79 6.53 5.24
N SER A 65 3.67 5.55 5.02
CA SER A 65 3.27 4.15 4.86
C SER A 65 2.53 3.63 6.10
N THR A 66 2.92 4.06 7.30
CA THR A 66 2.25 3.66 8.55
C THR A 66 0.98 4.45 8.82
N SER A 67 0.93 5.76 8.53
CA SER A 67 -0.23 6.63 8.82
C SER A 67 -1.43 6.36 7.91
N PHE A 68 -1.20 5.88 6.70
CA PHE A 68 -2.25 5.51 5.76
C PHE A 68 -2.54 4.01 5.73
N SER A 69 -1.78 3.20 6.47
CA SER A 69 -2.14 1.81 6.73
C SER A 69 -3.28 1.77 7.74
N PRO A 70 -4.39 1.09 7.46
CA PRO A 70 -5.45 0.87 8.44
C PRO A 70 -4.84 0.20 9.67
N GLY A 71 -5.18 0.67 10.88
CA GLY A 71 -4.72 0.05 12.12
C GLY A 71 -5.16 -1.41 12.23
N LYS A 72 -4.42 -2.24 12.99
CA LYS A 72 -4.75 -3.66 13.21
C LYS A 72 -6.14 -3.86 13.84
N GLU A 73 -6.63 -2.87 14.57
CA GLU A 73 -7.96 -2.86 15.17
C GLU A 73 -9.10 -2.71 14.13
N THR A 74 -8.80 -2.20 12.94
CA THR A 74 -9.77 -2.01 11.86
C THR A 74 -9.68 -3.08 10.79
N CYS A 75 -8.58 -3.85 10.72
CA CYS A 75 -8.37 -4.86 9.69
C CYS A 75 -8.21 -6.26 10.29
N ALA A 76 -9.09 -7.16 9.89
CA ALA A 76 -9.01 -8.59 10.21
C ALA A 76 -7.90 -9.29 9.40
N LYS A 77 -7.58 -8.79 8.20
CA LYS A 77 -6.49 -9.28 7.36
C LYS A 77 -5.68 -8.11 6.84
N GLN A 78 -4.36 -8.23 6.94
CA GLN A 78 -3.37 -7.34 6.33
C GLN A 78 -2.17 -8.19 5.94
N ASP A 79 -2.05 -8.51 4.66
CA ASP A 79 -1.00 -9.36 4.13
C ASP A 79 -0.28 -8.63 3.00
N ILE A 80 1.04 -8.59 3.05
CA ILE A 80 1.89 -8.03 2.01
C ILE A 80 2.91 -9.08 1.63
N GLN A 81 3.01 -9.37 0.35
CA GLN A 81 3.91 -10.38 -0.19
C GLN A 81 4.81 -9.76 -1.26
N LYS A 82 6.10 -10.05 -1.18
CA LYS A 82 7.04 -9.72 -2.23
C LYS A 82 6.90 -10.72 -3.38
N THR A 83 6.85 -10.21 -4.61
CA THR A 83 6.77 -11.00 -5.84
C THR A 83 7.95 -10.68 -6.76
N ALA A 84 8.10 -11.41 -7.85
CA ALA A 84 9.11 -11.10 -8.87
C ALA A 84 8.88 -9.74 -9.54
N ALA A 85 7.63 -9.26 -9.61
CA ALA A 85 7.25 -7.99 -10.25
C ALA A 85 7.18 -6.80 -9.28
N GLY A 86 7.26 -7.05 -7.96
CA GLY A 86 7.10 -6.02 -6.93
C GLY A 86 6.45 -6.56 -5.68
N PHE A 87 5.28 -6.04 -5.31
CA PHE A 87 4.55 -6.45 -4.10
C PHE A 87 3.07 -6.64 -4.41
N VAL A 88 2.44 -7.53 -3.65
CA VAL A 88 0.99 -7.71 -3.62
C VAL A 88 0.52 -7.48 -2.19
N SER A 89 -0.60 -6.79 -2.03
CA SER A 89 -1.22 -6.54 -0.72
C SER A 89 -2.68 -6.95 -0.73
N ASP A 90 -3.07 -7.77 0.24
CA ASP A 90 -4.46 -8.17 0.49
C ASP A 90 -4.91 -7.67 1.85
N THR A 91 -6.03 -6.97 1.90
CA THR A 91 -6.59 -6.45 3.14
C THR A 91 -8.08 -6.74 3.26
N VAL A 92 -8.55 -6.94 4.50
CA VAL A 92 -9.96 -6.98 4.88
C VAL A 92 -10.13 -6.09 6.09
N CYS A 93 -10.80 -4.96 5.92
CA CYS A 93 -10.91 -3.93 6.94
C CYS A 93 -12.38 -3.55 7.19
N SER A 94 -12.70 -3.18 8.42
CA SER A 94 -14.02 -2.67 8.81
C SER A 94 -13.94 -1.19 9.19
N VAL A 95 -14.63 -0.34 8.45
CA VAL A 95 -14.66 1.11 8.67
C VAL A 95 -16.10 1.60 8.65
N ALA A 96 -16.55 2.25 9.73
CA ALA A 96 -17.89 2.81 9.87
C ALA A 96 -19.02 1.81 9.54
N GLY A 97 -18.85 0.53 9.93
CA GLY A 97 -19.82 -0.54 9.67
C GLY A 97 -19.79 -1.11 8.25
N MET A 98 -18.85 -0.67 7.41
CA MET A 98 -18.58 -1.27 6.10
C MET A 98 -17.41 -2.25 6.19
N THR A 99 -17.51 -3.36 5.50
CA THR A 99 -16.40 -4.27 5.23
C THR A 99 -15.79 -3.90 3.87
N ILE A 100 -14.49 -3.66 3.84
CA ILE A 100 -13.74 -3.34 2.63
C ILE A 100 -12.69 -4.43 2.42
N THR A 101 -12.85 -5.19 1.35
CA THR A 101 -11.85 -6.17 0.89
C THR A 101 -11.08 -5.56 -0.26
N SER A 102 -9.75 -5.52 -0.17
CA SER A 102 -8.91 -4.91 -1.21
C SER A 102 -7.75 -5.83 -1.59
N HIS A 103 -7.44 -5.81 -2.88
CA HIS A 103 -6.26 -6.43 -3.47
C HIS A 103 -5.48 -5.36 -4.23
N ALA A 104 -4.19 -5.21 -3.95
CA ALA A 104 -3.34 -4.23 -4.60
C ALA A 104 -2.06 -4.87 -5.15
N GLU A 105 -1.73 -4.51 -6.38
CA GLU A 105 -0.46 -4.82 -7.03
C GLU A 105 0.40 -3.56 -7.08
N ILE A 106 1.65 -3.67 -6.62
CA ILE A 106 2.62 -2.58 -6.58
C ILE A 106 3.81 -2.98 -7.43
N THR A 107 4.07 -2.26 -8.51
CA THR A 107 5.11 -2.58 -9.49
C THR A 107 5.95 -1.36 -9.82
N GLY A 108 7.22 -1.57 -10.20
CA GLY A 108 8.13 -0.50 -10.60
C GLY A 108 9.29 -0.30 -9.63
N ASP A 109 9.91 0.88 -9.70
CA ASP A 109 11.10 1.24 -8.94
C ASP A 109 10.83 2.44 -8.02
N PHE A 110 10.97 2.22 -6.72
CA PHE A 110 10.78 3.24 -5.67
C PHE A 110 11.86 4.35 -5.67
N ASN A 111 12.83 4.27 -6.58
CA ASN A 111 13.82 5.33 -6.82
C ASN A 111 13.47 6.23 -8.01
N SER A 112 12.51 5.83 -8.86
CA SER A 112 12.19 6.57 -10.08
C SER A 112 10.71 6.66 -10.39
N ALA A 113 10.02 5.53 -10.56
CA ALA A 113 8.60 5.49 -10.82
C ALA A 113 8.00 4.12 -10.43
N TYR A 114 6.81 4.15 -9.84
CA TYR A 114 6.07 2.94 -9.51
C TYR A 114 4.57 3.14 -9.74
N THR A 115 3.86 2.03 -9.88
CA THR A 115 2.41 2.01 -10.03
C THR A 115 1.80 1.14 -8.94
N VAL A 116 0.70 1.61 -8.35
CA VAL A 116 -0.18 0.82 -7.48
C VAL A 116 -1.52 0.68 -8.19
N LYS A 117 -1.94 -0.56 -8.43
CA LYS A 117 -3.29 -0.86 -8.91
C LYS A 117 -4.04 -1.62 -7.83
N SER A 118 -5.08 -1.01 -7.29
CA SER A 118 -5.90 -1.60 -6.22
C SER A 118 -7.33 -1.80 -6.69
N THR A 119 -7.87 -3.00 -6.48
CA THR A 119 -9.28 -3.30 -6.60
C THR A 119 -9.87 -3.47 -5.21
N SER A 120 -11.04 -2.92 -4.96
CA SER A 120 -11.72 -3.01 -3.66
C SER A 120 -13.20 -3.32 -3.84
N HIS A 121 -13.68 -4.20 -2.97
CA HIS A 121 -15.09 -4.49 -2.78
C HIS A 121 -15.51 -3.95 -1.41
N SER A 122 -16.56 -3.13 -1.38
CA SER A 122 -17.10 -2.54 -0.15
C SER A 122 -18.54 -2.98 0.02
N GLU A 123 -18.91 -3.47 1.21
CA GLU A 123 -20.26 -3.90 1.54
C GLU A 123 -20.68 -3.44 2.93
N GLY A 124 -21.98 -3.19 3.14
CA GLY A 124 -22.57 -2.81 4.43
C GLY A 124 -22.65 -1.30 4.64
N GLY A 125 -22.46 -0.88 5.89
CA GLY A 125 -22.63 0.51 6.35
C GLY A 125 -24.10 0.93 6.49
N PRO A 126 -24.34 2.19 6.94
CA PRO A 126 -25.71 2.68 7.24
C PRO A 126 -26.67 2.64 6.04
N ALA A 127 -26.15 2.70 4.82
CA ALA A 127 -26.95 2.68 3.58
C ALA A 127 -26.97 1.28 2.90
N ASN A 128 -26.40 0.25 3.54
CA ASN A 128 -26.25 -1.10 2.99
C ASN A 128 -25.72 -1.11 1.54
N ILE A 129 -24.61 -0.40 1.34
CA ILE A 129 -24.00 -0.19 0.02
C ILE A 129 -23.17 -1.43 -0.35
N THR A 130 -23.28 -1.86 -1.61
CA THR A 130 -22.33 -2.78 -2.24
C THR A 130 -21.69 -2.07 -3.41
N ARG A 131 -20.36 -1.99 -3.44
CA ARG A 131 -19.65 -1.25 -4.48
C ARG A 131 -18.28 -1.85 -4.77
N ASP A 132 -17.99 -1.98 -6.05
CA ASP A 132 -16.65 -2.28 -6.57
C ASP A 132 -15.98 -0.98 -7.03
N SER A 133 -14.70 -0.84 -6.76
CA SER A 133 -13.91 0.28 -7.24
C SER A 133 -12.48 -0.16 -7.60
N THR A 134 -11.90 0.52 -8.55
CA THR A 134 -10.48 0.35 -8.90
C THR A 134 -9.79 1.70 -8.75
N THR A 135 -8.64 1.70 -8.08
CA THR A 135 -7.77 2.87 -7.95
C THR A 135 -6.42 2.54 -8.58
N THR A 136 -5.96 3.38 -9.48
CA THR A 136 -4.60 3.32 -10.01
C THR A 136 -3.84 4.57 -9.55
N ILE A 137 -2.68 4.38 -8.93
CA ILE A 137 -1.77 5.45 -8.55
C ILE A 137 -0.50 5.30 -9.38
N GLU A 138 -0.19 6.30 -10.18
CA GLU A 138 1.07 6.42 -10.91
C GLU A 138 1.94 7.42 -10.16
N ALA A 139 3.04 6.97 -9.59
CA ALA A 139 3.98 7.79 -8.83
C ALA A 139 5.29 7.95 -9.60
N LYS A 140 5.76 9.17 -9.76
CA LYS A 140 6.98 9.51 -10.47
C LYS A 140 7.84 10.47 -9.64
N TRP A 141 9.12 10.15 -9.45
CA TRP A 141 10.08 11.07 -8.87
C TRP A 141 10.42 12.17 -9.89
N VAL A 142 10.30 13.44 -9.48
CA VAL A 142 10.46 14.58 -10.37
C VAL A 142 11.64 15.49 -9.98
N GLY A 143 12.36 15.16 -8.91
CA GLY A 143 13.54 15.92 -8.51
C GLY A 143 13.61 16.19 -7.02
N ALA A 144 14.37 17.21 -6.63
CA ALA A 144 14.40 17.69 -5.26
C ALA A 144 13.07 18.39 -4.90
N CYS A 145 12.73 18.43 -3.61
CA CYS A 145 11.62 19.25 -3.13
C CYS A 145 11.82 20.72 -3.50
N LYS A 146 10.74 21.44 -3.77
CA LYS A 146 10.78 22.88 -4.06
C LYS A 146 11.22 23.66 -2.83
N ALA A 147 11.72 24.87 -3.03
CA ALA A 147 12.25 25.71 -1.95
C ALA A 147 11.20 26.05 -0.86
N ASP A 148 9.92 26.06 -1.23
CA ASP A 148 8.78 26.29 -0.33
C ASP A 148 8.19 25.02 0.28
N GLN A 149 8.81 23.87 0.04
CA GLN A 149 8.37 22.54 0.51
C GLN A 149 9.40 21.95 1.48
N LYS A 150 8.89 21.27 2.50
CA LYS A 150 9.67 20.47 3.45
C LYS A 150 9.22 19.00 3.41
N PRO A 151 10.06 18.04 3.86
CA PRO A 151 9.65 16.64 3.95
C PRO A 151 8.33 16.47 4.71
N GLY A 152 7.45 15.66 4.16
CA GLY A 152 6.09 15.44 4.65
C GLY A 152 5.02 16.35 4.01
N ASP A 153 5.41 17.37 3.23
CA ASP A 153 4.43 18.22 2.54
C ASP A 153 3.74 17.48 1.39
N ILE A 154 2.42 17.56 1.39
CA ILE A 154 1.54 17.12 0.30
C ILE A 154 0.87 18.36 -0.27
N VAL A 155 1.00 18.56 -1.58
CA VAL A 155 0.32 19.64 -2.31
C VAL A 155 -0.79 19.02 -3.15
N MET A 156 -2.01 19.37 -2.81
CA MET A 156 -3.23 18.91 -3.47
C MET A 156 -3.52 19.75 -4.73
N PRO A 157 -4.41 19.29 -5.64
CA PRO A 157 -4.95 20.13 -6.71
C PRO A 157 -5.48 21.46 -6.15
N GLY A 158 -5.18 22.56 -6.85
CA GLY A 158 -5.52 23.91 -6.37
C GLY A 158 -4.52 24.53 -5.39
N GLY A 159 -3.39 23.83 -5.09
CA GLY A 159 -2.29 24.40 -4.32
C GLY A 159 -2.44 24.30 -2.80
N MET A 160 -3.49 23.65 -2.31
CA MET A 160 -3.64 23.40 -0.87
C MET A 160 -2.50 22.52 -0.39
N LYS A 161 -1.78 22.97 0.65
CA LYS A 161 -0.64 22.26 1.23
C LYS A 161 -0.99 21.77 2.63
N MET A 162 -0.64 20.52 2.91
CA MET A 162 -0.69 19.92 4.25
C MET A 162 0.62 19.18 4.53
N ASN A 163 0.97 19.00 5.79
CA ASN A 163 2.15 18.22 6.18
C ASN A 163 1.73 17.02 7.02
N ILE A 164 2.24 15.83 6.68
CA ILE A 164 1.87 14.58 7.37
C ILE A 164 2.29 14.57 8.85
N LEU A 165 3.38 15.27 9.20
CA LEU A 165 3.84 15.38 10.58
C LEU A 165 2.88 16.22 11.45
N GLU A 166 1.99 16.99 10.83
CA GLU A 166 0.99 17.83 11.50
C GLU A 166 -0.37 17.14 11.59
N LEU A 167 -0.57 16.02 10.90
CA LEU A 167 -1.85 15.29 10.91
C LEU A 167 -2.23 14.79 12.32
N ASP A 168 -1.27 14.33 13.11
CA ASP A 168 -1.53 13.88 14.47
C ASP A 168 -1.92 15.05 15.39
N LYS A 169 -1.32 16.23 15.16
CA LYS A 169 -1.74 17.46 15.85
C LYS A 169 -3.16 17.86 15.45
N LEU A 170 -3.48 17.74 14.16
CA LEU A 170 -4.81 18.05 13.65
C LEU A 170 -5.86 17.07 14.20
N LYS A 171 -5.55 15.77 14.25
CA LYS A 171 -6.41 14.76 14.91
C LYS A 171 -6.64 15.09 16.37
N ALA A 172 -5.60 15.47 17.12
CA ALA A 172 -5.71 15.84 18.54
C ALA A 172 -6.57 17.08 18.77
N MET A 173 -6.70 17.98 17.79
CA MET A 173 -7.55 19.18 17.84
C MET A 173 -9.00 18.91 17.41
N MET A 174 -9.29 17.80 16.77
CA MET A 174 -10.66 17.44 16.37
C MET A 174 -11.48 17.03 17.61
N PRO A 175 -12.78 17.37 17.64
CA PRO A 175 -13.71 16.88 18.68
C PRO A 175 -13.69 15.35 18.73
N LYS A 176 -13.72 14.77 19.93
CA LYS A 176 -13.72 13.31 20.15
C LYS A 176 -14.81 12.57 19.35
N SER A 177 -15.90 13.25 19.00
CA SER A 177 -16.98 12.71 18.15
C SER A 177 -16.56 12.44 16.71
N LEU A 178 -15.48 13.07 16.23
CA LEU A 178 -14.94 12.90 14.86
C LEU A 178 -13.66 12.05 14.82
N GLN A 179 -13.20 11.56 15.99
CA GLN A 179 -12.00 10.73 16.14
C GLN A 179 -12.31 9.22 16.15
N LYS A 180 -13.60 8.84 15.99
CA LYS A 180 -14.05 7.43 15.95
C LYS A 180 -14.24 6.92 14.54
#